data_0713fbe2e0d62aef2d19ec6ce47ea816
#
_entry.id   0713fbe2e0d62aef2d19ec6ce47ea816
#
_cell.length_a   1.000
_cell.length_b   1.000
_cell.length_c   1.000
_cell.angle_alpha   90.00
_cell.angle_beta   90.00
_cell.angle_gamma   90.00
#
_symmetry.space_group_name_H-M   'P 1'
#
loop_
_entity.id
_entity.type
_entity.pdbx_description
1 polymer ?
#
loop_
_entity_poly.entity_id
_entity_poly.type
_entity_poly.pdbx_seq_one_letter_code
_entity_poly.pdbx_strand_id
1 'polypeptide(L)'
;MKNICLFWALILTASLTACASRFDGSRTGNENQLIMEYEILNMTDTQNLELKDGDIVHFDVTSKSGSVAISLQKGEDKPIYEESDIPTSTFQVAIKDSGTYTVSVTGHKAKGSVSITKESTAKENSSSKTDEQADSKDIEISDEE
;
A
#
# COMPACT_ATOMS: atom_id res chain seq x y z
N MET A 1 -36.83 47.83 -47.08
CA MET A 1 -37.33 46.92 -46.05
C MET A 1 -36.15 46.17 -45.52
N LYS A 2 -35.76 46.49 -44.33
CA LYS A 2 -34.47 46.13 -43.80
C LYS A 2 -34.58 44.84 -42.98
N ASN A 3 -33.91 43.80 -43.45
CA ASN A 3 -33.82 42.52 -42.73
C ASN A 3 -32.81 42.66 -41.58
N ILE A 4 -33.33 42.67 -40.40
CA ILE A 4 -32.51 42.59 -39.19
C ILE A 4 -32.30 41.09 -38.90
N CYS A 5 -31.17 40.57 -39.32
CA CYS A 5 -30.69 39.28 -38.87
C CYS A 5 -30.26 39.41 -37.41
N LEU A 6 -31.11 38.96 -36.51
CA LEU A 6 -30.73 38.77 -35.13
C LEU A 6 -29.76 37.60 -35.05
N PHE A 7 -28.50 37.94 -34.83
CA PHE A 7 -27.46 36.98 -34.39
C PHE A 7 -27.77 36.56 -32.96
N TRP A 8 -28.45 35.47 -32.81
CA TRP A 8 -28.46 34.74 -31.55
C TRP A 8 -27.21 33.86 -31.51
N ALA A 9 -26.12 34.46 -31.07
CA ALA A 9 -24.95 33.68 -30.67
C ALA A 9 -25.27 33.01 -29.32
N LEU A 10 -25.78 31.78 -29.42
CA LEU A 10 -25.91 30.89 -28.28
C LEU A 10 -24.51 30.47 -27.83
N ILE A 11 -23.95 31.22 -26.89
CA ILE A 11 -22.73 30.84 -26.21
C ILE A 11 -23.07 29.65 -25.33
N LEU A 12 -22.90 28.46 -25.89
CA LEU A 12 -22.89 27.21 -25.13
C LEU A 12 -21.59 27.15 -24.36
N THR A 13 -21.56 27.76 -23.18
CA THR A 13 -20.46 27.56 -22.21
C THR A 13 -20.56 26.15 -21.70
N ALA A 14 -19.89 25.23 -22.40
CA ALA A 14 -19.56 23.91 -21.87
C ALA A 14 -18.69 24.11 -20.63
N SER A 15 -19.33 24.07 -19.48
CA SER A 15 -18.62 23.97 -18.20
C SER A 15 -17.92 22.61 -18.16
N LEU A 16 -16.69 22.56 -18.67
CA LEU A 16 -15.80 21.45 -18.40
C LEU A 16 -15.53 21.52 -16.89
N THR A 17 -16.34 20.83 -16.11
CA THR A 17 -15.96 20.44 -14.75
C THR A 17 -14.80 19.44 -14.89
N ALA A 18 -13.61 19.99 -15.09
CA ALA A 18 -12.39 19.23 -14.97
C ALA A 18 -12.39 18.68 -13.55
N CYS A 19 -12.56 17.38 -13.42
CA CYS A 19 -12.30 16.66 -12.17
C CYS A 19 -10.79 16.74 -11.97
N ALA A 20 -10.32 17.85 -11.36
CA ALA A 20 -8.91 18.07 -11.14
C ALA A 20 -8.40 17.01 -10.18
N SER A 21 -7.45 16.19 -10.65
CA SER A 21 -6.68 15.31 -9.78
C SER A 21 -6.03 16.16 -8.70
N ARG A 22 -6.27 15.80 -7.44
CA ARG A 22 -5.77 16.58 -6.31
C ARG A 22 -5.39 15.66 -5.16
N PHE A 23 -4.20 15.90 -4.65
CA PHE A 23 -3.69 15.32 -3.42
C PHE A 23 -3.21 16.43 -2.50
N ASP A 24 -3.64 16.38 -1.24
CA ASP A 24 -3.17 17.24 -0.17
C ASP A 24 -2.96 16.40 1.07
N GLY A 25 -1.70 16.20 1.45
CA GLY A 25 -1.33 15.30 2.53
C GLY A 25 0.13 14.84 2.48
N SER A 26 0.41 13.78 3.19
CA SER A 26 1.72 13.12 3.20
C SER A 26 1.64 11.72 2.57
N ARG A 27 2.71 11.32 1.92
CA ARG A 27 2.86 10.01 1.27
C ARG A 27 4.26 9.46 1.49
N THR A 28 4.34 8.23 1.95
CA THR A 28 5.58 7.45 2.03
C THR A 28 5.33 6.11 1.37
N GLY A 29 6.16 5.75 0.39
CA GLY A 29 6.07 4.48 -0.32
C GLY A 29 7.44 3.92 -0.65
N ASN A 30 7.56 2.60 -0.56
CA ASN A 30 8.71 1.81 -0.98
C ASN A 30 8.26 0.39 -1.32
N GLU A 31 9.20 -0.51 -1.57
CA GLU A 31 8.92 -1.91 -1.93
C GLU A 31 8.22 -2.73 -0.84
N ASN A 32 8.10 -2.21 0.38
CA ASN A 32 7.52 -2.90 1.53
C ASN A 32 6.24 -2.25 2.05
N GLN A 33 5.95 -1.01 1.64
CA GLN A 33 4.82 -0.27 2.20
C GLN A 33 4.35 0.89 1.31
N LEU A 34 3.09 1.28 1.53
CA LEU A 34 2.51 2.56 1.14
C LEU A 34 1.74 3.13 2.32
N ILE A 35 2.15 4.29 2.81
CA ILE A 35 1.49 5.01 3.89
C ILE A 35 1.11 6.38 3.38
N MET A 36 -0.17 6.72 3.53
CA MET A 36 -0.75 7.98 3.09
C MET A 36 -1.64 8.55 4.19
N GLU A 37 -1.48 9.84 4.46
CA GLU A 37 -2.40 10.62 5.27
C GLU A 37 -2.83 11.82 4.44
N TYR A 38 -4.14 12.07 4.30
CA TYR A 38 -4.62 13.06 3.36
C TYR A 38 -5.84 13.83 3.87
N GLU A 39 -5.79 15.15 3.67
CA GLU A 39 -6.92 16.03 3.79
C GLU A 39 -7.78 16.02 2.52
N ILE A 40 -7.14 15.77 1.36
CA ILE A 40 -7.82 15.58 0.08
C ILE A 40 -7.07 14.49 -0.70
N LEU A 41 -7.80 13.44 -1.06
CA LEU A 41 -7.40 12.49 -2.10
C LEU A 41 -8.51 12.43 -3.14
N ASN A 42 -8.23 12.94 -4.34
CA ASN A 42 -9.16 12.92 -5.49
C ASN A 42 -8.40 12.49 -6.74
N MET A 43 -7.73 11.35 -6.63
CA MET A 43 -6.91 10.73 -7.68
C MET A 43 -6.60 9.28 -7.32
N THR A 44 -5.95 8.57 -8.23
CA THR A 44 -5.35 7.27 -7.95
C THR A 44 -3.86 7.44 -7.68
N ASP A 45 -3.39 6.90 -6.57
CA ASP A 45 -1.97 6.72 -6.26
C ASP A 45 -1.62 5.23 -6.33
N THR A 46 -0.41 4.92 -6.79
CA THR A 46 0.05 3.55 -6.95
C THR A 46 1.43 3.33 -6.35
N GLN A 47 1.67 2.12 -5.81
CA GLN A 47 2.95 1.70 -5.27
C GLN A 47 3.21 0.24 -5.64
N ASN A 48 4.43 -0.04 -6.10
CA ASN A 48 4.89 -1.41 -6.29
C ASN A 48 5.43 -1.96 -4.98
N LEU A 49 4.98 -3.16 -4.63
CA LEU A 49 5.43 -3.93 -3.47
C LEU A 49 6.11 -5.21 -3.96
N GLU A 50 7.26 -5.53 -3.40
CA GLU A 50 7.94 -6.81 -3.64
C GLU A 50 7.46 -7.82 -2.59
N LEU A 51 6.60 -8.75 -3.03
CA LEU A 51 5.95 -9.71 -2.15
C LEU A 51 6.42 -11.13 -2.46
N LYS A 52 6.48 -11.97 -1.43
CA LYS A 52 6.84 -13.38 -1.52
C LYS A 52 5.66 -14.26 -1.12
N ASP A 53 5.67 -15.49 -1.60
CA ASP A 53 4.76 -16.51 -1.12
C ASP A 53 4.87 -16.65 0.41
N GLY A 54 3.75 -16.59 1.09
CA GLY A 54 3.64 -16.59 2.54
C GLY A 54 3.66 -15.22 3.21
N ASP A 55 4.00 -14.14 2.49
CA ASP A 55 3.87 -12.78 3.04
C ASP A 55 2.40 -12.44 3.32
N ILE A 56 2.21 -11.56 4.28
CA ILE A 56 0.90 -10.98 4.61
C ILE A 56 0.97 -9.48 4.37
N VAL A 57 0.02 -8.94 3.62
CA VAL A 57 -0.14 -7.51 3.46
C VAL A 57 -1.24 -7.03 4.40
N HIS A 58 -0.89 -6.13 5.30
CA HIS A 58 -1.79 -5.49 6.25
C HIS A 58 -2.31 -4.19 5.66
N PHE A 59 -3.60 -3.98 5.77
CA PHE A 59 -4.28 -2.77 5.37
C PHE A 59 -4.95 -2.15 6.58
N ASP A 60 -4.67 -0.88 6.84
CA ASP A 60 -5.34 -0.06 7.82
C ASP A 60 -5.88 1.17 7.11
N VAL A 61 -7.20 1.30 7.09
CA VAL A 61 -7.91 2.37 6.38
C VAL A 61 -8.71 3.18 7.37
N THR A 62 -8.48 4.49 7.40
CA THR A 62 -9.32 5.44 8.10
C THR A 62 -10.03 6.33 7.08
N SER A 63 -11.33 6.16 6.93
CA SER A 63 -12.18 6.96 6.05
C SER A 63 -12.99 7.96 6.88
N LYS A 64 -12.67 9.25 6.74
CA LYS A 64 -13.35 10.35 7.45
C LYS A 64 -14.44 10.99 6.60
N SER A 65 -14.22 11.09 5.29
CA SER A 65 -15.20 11.57 4.31
C SER A 65 -14.78 11.16 2.89
N GLY A 66 -15.74 11.26 1.94
CA GLY A 66 -15.56 10.78 0.57
C GLY A 66 -15.50 9.25 0.51
N SER A 67 -14.90 8.71 -0.54
CA SER A 67 -14.74 7.27 -0.70
C SER A 67 -13.34 6.89 -1.12
N VAL A 68 -12.90 5.72 -0.69
CA VAL A 68 -11.61 5.11 -1.02
C VAL A 68 -11.84 3.74 -1.61
N ALA A 69 -11.20 3.47 -2.73
CA ALA A 69 -11.09 2.15 -3.33
C ALA A 69 -9.63 1.69 -3.30
N ILE A 70 -9.41 0.41 -3.07
CA ILE A 70 -8.06 -0.19 -3.04
C ILE A 70 -8.08 -1.45 -3.90
N SER A 71 -7.03 -1.63 -4.69
CA SER A 71 -6.75 -2.89 -5.38
C SER A 71 -5.31 -3.33 -5.17
N LEU A 72 -5.08 -4.64 -5.18
CA LEU A 72 -3.77 -5.28 -5.14
C LEU A 72 -3.67 -6.30 -6.27
N GLN A 73 -2.75 -6.08 -7.20
CA GLN A 73 -2.65 -6.81 -8.46
C GLN A 73 -1.20 -7.19 -8.74
N LYS A 74 -0.96 -8.43 -9.19
CA LYS A 74 0.35 -8.90 -9.65
C LYS A 74 0.48 -8.69 -11.15
N GLY A 75 1.39 -7.82 -11.58
CA GLY A 75 1.62 -7.54 -13.00
C GLY A 75 0.31 -7.16 -13.71
N GLU A 76 -0.01 -7.88 -14.80
CA GLU A 76 -1.23 -7.69 -15.60
C GLU A 76 -2.35 -8.70 -15.25
N ASP A 77 -2.16 -9.51 -14.21
CA ASP A 77 -3.15 -10.49 -13.77
C ASP A 77 -4.38 -9.78 -13.17
N LYS A 78 -5.44 -10.54 -12.93
CA LYS A 78 -6.60 -9.99 -12.20
C LYS A 78 -6.17 -9.61 -10.78
N PRO A 79 -6.74 -8.53 -10.22
CA PRO A 79 -6.50 -8.18 -8.83
C PRO A 79 -6.78 -9.37 -7.90
N ILE A 80 -5.89 -9.62 -6.94
CA ILE A 80 -6.13 -10.60 -5.87
C ILE A 80 -6.98 -10.02 -4.75
N TYR A 81 -7.06 -8.70 -4.70
CA TYR A 81 -7.94 -7.92 -3.85
C TYR A 81 -8.41 -6.68 -4.59
N GLU A 82 -9.70 -6.39 -4.54
CA GLU A 82 -10.29 -5.17 -5.10
C GLU A 82 -11.58 -4.86 -4.33
N GLU A 83 -11.66 -3.67 -3.76
CA GLU A 83 -12.85 -3.18 -3.07
C GLU A 83 -13.00 -1.68 -3.22
N SER A 84 -14.26 -1.24 -3.33
CA SER A 84 -14.66 0.17 -3.42
C SER A 84 -15.39 0.59 -2.15
N ASP A 85 -15.39 1.89 -1.86
CA ASP A 85 -16.10 2.47 -0.71
C ASP A 85 -15.72 1.82 0.63
N ILE A 86 -14.42 1.60 0.82
CA ILE A 86 -13.89 0.94 2.01
C ILE A 86 -14.14 1.84 3.23
N PRO A 87 -14.88 1.34 4.24
CA PRO A 87 -15.07 2.06 5.49
C PRO A 87 -13.77 2.05 6.32
N THR A 88 -13.75 2.79 7.42
CA THR A 88 -12.67 2.64 8.41
C THR A 88 -12.61 1.18 8.86
N SER A 89 -11.49 0.52 8.54
CA SER A 89 -11.31 -0.91 8.77
C SER A 89 -9.85 -1.31 8.70
N THR A 90 -9.56 -2.48 9.28
CA THR A 90 -8.26 -3.14 9.19
C THR A 90 -8.48 -4.55 8.67
N PHE A 91 -7.72 -4.96 7.67
CA PHE A 91 -7.80 -6.30 7.07
C PHE A 91 -6.44 -6.75 6.54
N GLN A 92 -6.37 -8.00 6.09
CA GLN A 92 -5.14 -8.62 5.64
C GLN A 92 -5.36 -9.41 4.35
N VAL A 93 -4.33 -9.45 3.50
CA VAL A 93 -4.31 -10.27 2.30
C VAL A 93 -3.07 -11.16 2.33
N ALA A 94 -3.28 -12.49 2.30
CA ALA A 94 -2.20 -13.46 2.23
C ALA A 94 -1.70 -13.61 0.78
N ILE A 95 -0.40 -13.59 0.60
CA ILE A 95 0.26 -13.72 -0.70
C ILE A 95 0.61 -15.19 -0.96
N LYS A 96 0.20 -15.71 -2.11
CA LYS A 96 0.40 -17.10 -2.52
C LYS A 96 1.46 -17.26 -3.59
N ASP A 97 1.83 -16.18 -4.28
CA ASP A 97 2.79 -16.19 -5.36
C ASP A 97 3.76 -15.02 -5.20
N SER A 98 5.06 -15.29 -5.28
CA SER A 98 6.08 -14.26 -5.23
C SER A 98 6.08 -13.39 -6.49
N GLY A 99 6.38 -12.11 -6.33
CA GLY A 99 6.52 -11.17 -7.45
C GLY A 99 6.28 -9.72 -7.05
N THR A 100 6.30 -8.86 -8.05
CA THR A 100 5.97 -7.44 -7.92
C THR A 100 4.45 -7.28 -8.02
N TYR A 101 3.88 -6.69 -6.99
CA TYR A 101 2.47 -6.35 -6.92
C TYR A 101 2.29 -4.85 -6.96
N THR A 102 1.31 -4.39 -7.71
CA THR A 102 0.89 -2.98 -7.68
C THR A 102 -0.30 -2.84 -6.75
N VAL A 103 -0.14 -2.04 -5.70
CA VAL A 103 -1.26 -1.55 -4.91
C VAL A 103 -1.71 -0.22 -5.48
N SER A 104 -3.02 -0.05 -5.67
CA SER A 104 -3.63 1.20 -6.13
C SER A 104 -4.62 1.69 -5.09
N VAL A 105 -4.52 2.96 -4.73
CA VAL A 105 -5.44 3.64 -3.82
C VAL A 105 -6.11 4.77 -4.58
N THR A 106 -7.42 4.66 -4.78
CA THR A 106 -8.22 5.67 -5.50
C THR A 106 -9.14 6.38 -4.52
N GLY A 107 -9.00 7.69 -4.44
CA GLY A 107 -9.87 8.54 -3.63
C GLY A 107 -10.84 9.34 -4.48
N HIS A 108 -12.06 9.50 -3.99
CA HIS A 108 -13.06 10.42 -4.52
C HIS A 108 -13.43 11.43 -3.42
N LYS A 109 -12.80 12.60 -3.47
CA LYS A 109 -12.91 13.64 -2.44
C LYS A 109 -12.69 13.07 -1.03
N ALA A 110 -11.78 12.11 -0.92
CA ALA A 110 -11.54 11.38 0.29
C ALA A 110 -10.68 12.20 1.26
N LYS A 111 -10.98 12.02 2.55
CA LYS A 111 -10.19 12.49 3.68
C LYS A 111 -9.97 11.32 4.64
N GLY A 112 -8.75 11.15 5.12
CA GLY A 112 -8.39 10.06 6.01
C GLY A 112 -6.95 9.61 5.89
N SER A 113 -6.75 8.31 6.04
CA SER A 113 -5.42 7.69 5.89
C SER A 113 -5.53 6.26 5.38
N VAL A 114 -4.48 5.81 4.73
CA VAL A 114 -4.28 4.42 4.32
C VAL A 114 -2.86 4.01 4.70
N SER A 115 -2.72 2.91 5.43
CA SER A 115 -1.45 2.27 5.71
C SER A 115 -1.47 0.85 5.17
N ILE A 116 -0.59 0.56 4.24
CA ILE A 116 -0.44 -0.74 3.59
C ILE A 116 0.99 -1.19 3.85
N THR A 117 1.17 -2.28 4.60
CA THR A 117 2.48 -2.75 5.03
C THR A 117 2.62 -4.24 4.80
N LYS A 118 3.80 -4.65 4.37
CA LYS A 118 4.17 -6.06 4.23
C LYS A 118 4.69 -6.60 5.55
N GLU A 119 4.16 -7.74 5.98
CA GLU A 119 4.74 -8.60 7.00
C GLU A 119 5.30 -9.85 6.34
N SER A 120 6.62 -10.07 6.47
CA SER A 120 7.27 -11.26 5.95
C SER A 120 7.18 -12.38 6.99
N THR A 121 6.53 -13.48 6.63
CA THR A 121 6.47 -14.69 7.46
C THR A 121 7.68 -15.61 7.22
N ALA A 122 8.81 -15.05 6.76
CA ALA A 122 10.04 -15.80 6.70
C ALA A 122 10.28 -16.41 8.08
N LYS A 123 10.17 -17.74 8.17
CA LYS A 123 10.64 -18.47 9.34
C LYS A 123 12.11 -18.12 9.49
N GLU A 124 12.42 -17.22 10.41
CA GLU A 124 13.77 -17.12 10.94
C GLU A 124 14.10 -18.49 11.52
N ASN A 125 14.80 -19.30 10.74
CA ASN A 125 15.64 -20.32 11.28
C ASN A 125 16.78 -19.58 12.02
N SER A 126 16.48 -19.06 13.18
CA SER A 126 17.51 -18.73 14.13
C SER A 126 18.10 -20.06 14.62
N SER A 127 19.01 -20.59 13.82
CA SER A 127 19.98 -21.55 14.25
C SER A 127 20.81 -20.86 15.33
N SER A 128 20.36 -20.94 16.57
CA SER A 128 21.17 -20.63 17.72
C SER A 128 22.29 -21.64 17.72
N LYS A 129 23.40 -21.26 17.13
CA LYS A 129 24.68 -21.94 17.31
C LYS A 129 25.11 -21.62 18.73
N THR A 130 24.73 -22.49 19.64
CA THR A 130 25.36 -22.56 20.96
C THR A 130 26.75 -23.10 20.73
N ASP A 131 27.72 -22.22 20.70
CA ASP A 131 29.12 -22.61 20.86
C ASP A 131 29.32 -22.96 22.33
N GLU A 132 29.14 -24.24 22.64
CA GLU A 132 29.56 -24.84 23.88
C GLU A 132 31.06 -25.06 23.77
N GLN A 133 31.81 -24.09 24.23
CA GLN A 133 33.25 -24.19 24.46
C GLN A 133 33.46 -24.94 25.77
N ALA A 134 33.63 -26.25 25.66
CA ALA A 134 34.12 -27.06 26.75
C ALA A 134 35.60 -26.75 26.96
N ASP A 135 35.87 -25.96 28.00
CA ASP A 135 37.20 -25.80 28.54
C ASP A 135 37.58 -27.06 29.34
N SER A 136 38.36 -27.93 28.72
CA SER A 136 38.99 -29.06 29.37
C SER A 136 40.30 -28.58 30.06
N LYS A 137 40.17 -28.25 31.32
CA LYS A 137 41.32 -27.98 32.14
C LYS A 137 41.92 -29.31 32.62
N ASP A 138 42.99 -29.72 31.99
CA ASP A 138 43.86 -30.80 32.46
C ASP A 138 44.47 -30.43 33.82
N ILE A 139 44.15 -31.23 34.83
CA ILE A 139 44.83 -31.21 36.11
C ILE A 139 45.79 -32.39 36.09
N GLU A 140 47.07 -32.09 35.87
CA GLU A 140 48.14 -33.01 36.20
C GLU A 140 48.30 -33.08 37.70
N ILE A 141 48.13 -34.25 38.25
CA ILE A 141 48.54 -34.58 39.61
C ILE A 141 49.79 -35.39 39.44
N SER A 142 50.87 -34.75 39.81
CA SER A 142 52.18 -35.44 40.06
C SER A 142 52.15 -36.02 41.43
N ASP A 143 52.21 -37.33 41.55
CA ASP A 143 52.56 -38.02 42.78
C ASP A 143 54.03 -38.32 42.72
N GLU A 144 54.74 -37.75 43.69
CA GLU A 144 56.06 -38.18 44.07
C GLU A 144 55.96 -39.17 45.23
N GLU A 145 56.64 -40.20 45.02
CA GLU A 145 57.41 -41.11 45.80
C GLU A 145 57.12 -42.56 45.70
#